data_9a3790ca49501b2315c40ad45e188872
#
_entry.id   9a3790ca49501b2315c40ad45e188872
#
_cell.length_a   1.000
_cell.length_b   1.000
_cell.length_c   1.000
_cell.angle_alpha   90.00
_cell.angle_beta   90.00
_cell.angle_gamma   90.00
#
_symmetry.space_group_name_H-M   'P 1'
#
loop_
_entity.id
_entity.type
_entity.pdbx_description
1 polymer ?
#
loop_
_entity_poly.entity_id
_entity_poly.type
_entity_poly.pdbx_seq_one_letter_code
_entity_poly.pdbx_strand_id
1 'polypeptide(L)'
;MNKQDEILKLEISKLHEAGHKFVNKEISVGDFKGISGGMGVYAQRGGQDFMIRFRTNSGLMSIDHLELIKNFTEKYEIEDIHFTTRQAIQLHHLKIDDICDIMETALEHKLYTRGGGGNYPRNVAISPMSGVEKGEIFDVTEFALKISEYFMNRITEYKLPRKLKVALSSSDRDAAGATINDLGFIAAQENGEPFFRMYLAGGLGNNPGISIPYDKKVAPKEILYYIEAMINLFIAEGDYNNRAKARTRYIPRRMGIAEFLAAYEKHLIKVKEEKNLDLDIKAVLSETQEEYSHNLEENLSLVHQRQDGLYTVIIHPLNGQISSKDFEKVAVFIKENKNAEARLSMTESMYVRNLNEEQAKVLLKITDKFRQKTKIQQSMSCVGIPTCQIGIEQSQTLVKNILEYIQKNNISEENLPSVYVSGCQNSCGRHQVGDMGFAGGKKRVGDKIEDVFDIYIGGMVSREKTILGTKLGTMLMSQIPEFIGELAIELEKSNM
;
A
#
# COMPACT_ATOMS: atom_id res chain seq x y z
N MET A 1 -1.82 -7.76 -29.39
CA MET A 1 -2.51 -6.90 -28.41
C MET A 1 -3.90 -7.48 -28.21
N ASN A 2 -4.37 -7.62 -26.97
CA ASN A 2 -5.71 -8.15 -26.73
C ASN A 2 -6.76 -7.00 -26.80
N LYS A 3 -8.05 -7.34 -26.93
CA LYS A 3 -9.15 -6.37 -27.00
C LYS A 3 -9.14 -5.34 -25.86
N GLN A 4 -8.68 -5.70 -24.69
CA GLN A 4 -8.60 -4.82 -23.53
C GLN A 4 -7.49 -3.78 -23.68
N ASP A 5 -6.32 -4.17 -24.17
CA ASP A 5 -5.22 -3.24 -24.43
C ASP A 5 -5.63 -2.17 -25.46
N GLU A 6 -6.46 -2.53 -26.46
CA GLU A 6 -7.02 -1.58 -27.42
C GLU A 6 -7.96 -0.55 -26.76
N ILE A 7 -8.82 -1.02 -25.83
CA ILE A 7 -9.69 -0.13 -25.05
C ILE A 7 -8.82 0.82 -24.19
N LEU A 8 -7.77 0.30 -23.54
CA LEU A 8 -6.88 1.11 -22.71
C LEU A 8 -6.12 2.15 -23.53
N LYS A 9 -5.65 1.83 -24.74
CA LYS A 9 -5.05 2.82 -25.66
C LYS A 9 -6.03 3.93 -26.03
N LEU A 10 -7.29 3.60 -26.33
CA LEU A 10 -8.32 4.60 -26.59
C LEU A 10 -8.60 5.48 -25.36
N GLU A 11 -8.59 4.91 -24.16
CA GLU A 11 -8.73 5.68 -22.91
C GLU A 11 -7.56 6.65 -22.71
N ILE A 12 -6.31 6.26 -23.06
CA ILE A 12 -5.12 7.13 -22.99
C ILE A 12 -5.31 8.34 -23.94
N SER A 13 -5.74 8.13 -25.18
CA SER A 13 -6.01 9.24 -26.12
C SER A 13 -7.05 10.22 -25.58
N LYS A 14 -8.12 9.72 -24.94
CA LYS A 14 -9.13 10.57 -24.28
C LYS A 14 -8.56 11.33 -23.09
N LEU A 15 -7.67 10.70 -22.31
CA LEU A 15 -6.98 11.35 -21.21
C LEU A 15 -6.08 12.48 -21.69
N HIS A 16 -5.37 12.28 -22.80
CA HIS A 16 -4.51 13.29 -23.42
C HIS A 16 -5.32 14.55 -23.79
N GLU A 17 -6.41 14.38 -24.52
CA GLU A 17 -7.30 15.49 -24.85
C GLU A 17 -7.87 16.21 -23.60
N ALA A 18 -8.35 15.44 -22.63
CA ALA A 18 -8.88 16.01 -21.39
C ALA A 18 -7.80 16.71 -20.56
N GLY A 19 -6.57 16.22 -20.59
CA GLY A 19 -5.43 16.84 -19.91
C GLY A 19 -5.09 18.21 -20.46
N HIS A 20 -5.05 18.38 -21.78
CA HIS A 20 -4.85 19.69 -22.41
C HIS A 20 -6.00 20.65 -22.09
N LYS A 21 -7.26 20.21 -22.19
CA LYS A 21 -8.41 21.02 -21.76
C LYS A 21 -8.32 21.47 -20.30
N PHE A 22 -7.81 20.57 -19.43
CA PHE A 22 -7.63 20.89 -18.01
C PHE A 22 -6.53 21.93 -17.78
N VAL A 23 -5.36 21.77 -18.41
CA VAL A 23 -4.24 22.74 -18.33
C VAL A 23 -4.67 24.12 -18.84
N ASN A 24 -5.46 24.16 -19.92
CA ASN A 24 -6.03 25.38 -20.48
C ASN A 24 -7.22 25.94 -19.67
N LYS A 25 -7.62 25.28 -18.55
CA LYS A 25 -8.76 25.66 -17.70
C LYS A 25 -10.14 25.60 -18.39
N GLU A 26 -10.27 24.80 -19.42
CA GLU A 26 -11.52 24.56 -20.14
C GLU A 26 -12.45 23.59 -19.41
N ILE A 27 -11.89 22.71 -18.57
CA ILE A 27 -12.65 21.80 -17.70
C ILE A 27 -12.20 21.93 -16.23
N SER A 28 -13.12 21.61 -15.31
CA SER A 28 -12.85 21.71 -13.89
C SER A 28 -11.92 20.60 -13.37
N VAL A 29 -11.32 20.82 -12.18
CA VAL A 29 -10.57 19.79 -11.44
C VAL A 29 -11.40 18.52 -11.22
N GLY A 30 -12.71 18.69 -10.96
CA GLY A 30 -13.62 17.57 -10.73
C GLY A 30 -13.84 16.74 -11.99
N ASP A 31 -14.06 17.39 -13.13
CA ASP A 31 -14.26 16.76 -14.44
C ASP A 31 -13.01 15.99 -14.86
N PHE A 32 -11.86 16.65 -14.83
CA PHE A 32 -10.58 16.00 -15.14
C PHE A 32 -10.34 14.78 -14.24
N LYS A 33 -10.54 14.90 -12.92
CA LYS A 33 -10.39 13.78 -11.98
C LYS A 33 -11.37 12.64 -12.24
N GLY A 34 -12.55 12.93 -12.77
CA GLY A 34 -13.53 11.94 -13.21
C GLY A 34 -12.96 11.04 -14.31
N ILE A 35 -12.23 11.63 -15.25
CA ILE A 35 -11.58 10.93 -16.37
C ILE A 35 -10.27 10.26 -15.91
N SER A 36 -9.36 11.05 -15.36
CA SER A 36 -7.97 10.64 -15.08
C SER A 36 -7.82 9.68 -13.89
N GLY A 37 -8.66 9.85 -12.87
CA GLY A 37 -8.50 9.14 -11.59
C GLY A 37 -8.59 7.62 -11.72
N GLY A 38 -9.44 7.10 -12.61
CA GLY A 38 -9.55 5.67 -12.91
C GLY A 38 -8.32 5.11 -13.61
N MET A 39 -7.62 5.96 -14.34
CA MET A 39 -6.42 5.63 -15.09
C MET A 39 -5.13 5.73 -14.24
N GLY A 40 -5.25 6.05 -12.96
CA GLY A 40 -4.09 6.18 -12.07
C GLY A 40 -3.37 7.53 -12.17
N VAL A 41 -3.95 8.49 -12.88
CA VAL A 41 -3.38 9.82 -13.11
C VAL A 41 -4.11 10.87 -12.28
N TYR A 42 -3.36 11.77 -11.67
CA TYR A 42 -3.91 12.88 -10.89
C TYR A 42 -3.12 14.16 -11.13
N ALA A 43 -3.83 15.27 -11.34
CA ALA A 43 -3.19 16.56 -11.31
C ALA A 43 -2.64 16.85 -9.93
N GLN A 44 -1.46 17.46 -9.86
CA GLN A 44 -0.85 17.96 -8.63
C GLN A 44 -1.42 19.35 -8.29
N ARG A 45 -1.09 19.85 -7.11
CA ARG A 45 -1.52 21.19 -6.71
C ARG A 45 -0.94 22.23 -7.66
N GLY A 46 -1.76 23.18 -8.10
CA GLY A 46 -1.40 24.12 -9.16
C GLY A 46 -1.91 23.73 -10.56
N GLY A 47 -2.16 22.45 -10.82
CA GLY A 47 -2.83 21.97 -12.03
C GLY A 47 -1.98 21.97 -13.32
N GLN A 48 -0.67 22.21 -13.21
CA GLN A 48 0.26 22.20 -14.34
C GLN A 48 1.07 20.91 -14.44
N ASP A 49 1.24 20.21 -13.33
CA ASP A 49 1.97 18.97 -13.24
C ASP A 49 1.03 17.84 -12.82
N PHE A 50 1.42 16.64 -13.21
CA PHE A 50 0.65 15.43 -12.97
C PHE A 50 1.50 14.36 -12.28
N MET A 51 0.81 13.43 -11.63
CA MET A 51 1.34 12.23 -11.06
C MET A 51 0.74 11.02 -11.77
N ILE A 52 1.58 10.06 -12.10
CA ILE A 52 1.19 8.72 -12.58
C ILE A 52 1.45 7.67 -11.51
N ARG A 53 0.54 6.71 -11.38
CA ARG A 53 0.66 5.58 -10.45
C ARG A 53 0.62 4.27 -11.20
N PHE A 54 1.71 3.55 -11.16
CA PHE A 54 1.79 2.19 -11.69
C PHE A 54 1.21 1.19 -10.70
N ARG A 55 0.43 0.27 -11.23
CA ARG A 55 -0.13 -0.85 -10.53
C ARG A 55 0.83 -2.02 -10.67
N THR A 56 1.49 -2.40 -9.60
CA THR A 56 2.35 -3.59 -9.58
C THR A 56 1.50 -4.86 -9.40
N ASN A 57 2.05 -6.01 -9.74
CA ASN A 57 1.40 -7.29 -9.47
C ASN A 57 1.63 -7.68 -8.01
N SER A 58 0.76 -7.21 -7.10
CA SER A 58 0.85 -7.51 -5.65
C SER A 58 2.18 -7.10 -5.01
N GLY A 59 2.79 -6.04 -5.51
CA GLY A 59 4.09 -5.57 -5.05
C GLY A 59 5.29 -6.18 -5.76
N LEU A 60 5.12 -7.23 -6.56
CA LEU A 60 6.22 -7.84 -7.31
C LEU A 60 6.68 -6.92 -8.44
N MET A 61 8.00 -6.75 -8.55
CA MET A 61 8.66 -5.98 -9.59
C MET A 61 9.56 -6.90 -10.42
N SER A 62 9.20 -7.13 -11.67
CA SER A 62 10.07 -7.84 -12.61
C SER A 62 11.28 -6.98 -12.98
N ILE A 63 12.34 -7.63 -13.46
CA ILE A 63 13.53 -6.92 -14.00
C ILE A 63 13.10 -5.96 -15.12
N ASP A 64 12.21 -6.40 -16.03
CA ASP A 64 11.68 -5.57 -17.11
C ASP A 64 10.97 -4.31 -16.57
N HIS A 65 10.15 -4.45 -15.54
CA HIS A 65 9.48 -3.29 -14.91
C HIS A 65 10.46 -2.36 -14.20
N LEU A 66 11.51 -2.90 -13.54
CA LEU A 66 12.54 -2.08 -12.89
C LEU A 66 13.34 -1.27 -13.95
N GLU A 67 13.74 -1.90 -15.04
CA GLU A 67 14.43 -1.23 -16.15
C GLU A 67 13.52 -0.19 -16.82
N LEU A 68 12.24 -0.50 -17.02
CA LEU A 68 11.28 0.42 -17.60
C LEU A 68 11.10 1.69 -16.75
N ILE A 69 10.95 1.54 -15.43
CA ILE A 69 10.88 2.69 -14.52
C ILE A 69 12.15 3.50 -14.53
N LYS A 70 13.34 2.85 -14.51
CA LYS A 70 14.63 3.52 -14.67
C LYS A 70 14.67 4.35 -15.97
N ASN A 71 14.31 3.76 -17.10
CA ASN A 71 14.31 4.45 -18.39
C ASN A 71 13.34 5.66 -18.41
N PHE A 72 12.19 5.56 -17.74
CA PHE A 72 11.31 6.71 -17.58
C PHE A 72 11.96 7.82 -16.76
N THR A 73 12.67 7.47 -15.67
CA THR A 73 13.33 8.51 -14.85
C THR A 73 14.43 9.24 -15.61
N GLU A 74 15.16 8.55 -16.47
CA GLU A 74 16.18 9.13 -17.35
C GLU A 74 15.54 10.03 -18.44
N LYS A 75 14.53 9.50 -19.16
CA LYS A 75 13.91 10.19 -20.30
C LYS A 75 13.18 11.48 -19.90
N TYR A 76 12.52 11.47 -18.74
CA TYR A 76 11.71 12.59 -18.27
C TYR A 76 12.35 13.36 -17.11
N GLU A 77 13.65 13.17 -16.87
CA GLU A 77 14.43 13.89 -15.85
C GLU A 77 13.78 13.84 -14.45
N ILE A 78 13.23 12.68 -14.05
CA ILE A 78 12.56 12.49 -12.78
C ILE A 78 13.61 12.28 -11.70
N GLU A 79 13.64 13.14 -10.68
CA GLU A 79 14.61 13.07 -9.60
C GLU A 79 14.32 11.95 -8.60
N ASP A 80 13.04 11.77 -8.23
CA ASP A 80 12.61 10.86 -7.19
C ASP A 80 11.46 9.96 -7.62
N ILE A 81 11.51 8.71 -7.17
CA ILE A 81 10.46 7.70 -7.30
C ILE A 81 9.80 7.51 -5.95
N HIS A 82 8.46 7.50 -5.88
CA HIS A 82 7.74 7.30 -4.64
C HIS A 82 7.11 5.91 -4.54
N PHE A 83 7.49 5.15 -3.50
CA PHE A 83 6.85 3.90 -3.10
C PHE A 83 5.63 4.19 -2.23
N THR A 84 4.52 3.49 -2.47
CA THR A 84 3.27 3.80 -1.77
C THR A 84 2.88 2.73 -0.77
N THR A 85 2.08 3.12 0.24
CA THR A 85 1.46 2.17 1.19
C THR A 85 0.49 1.16 0.56
N ARG A 86 0.42 1.07 -0.77
CA ARG A 86 -0.36 0.05 -1.51
C ARG A 86 0.49 -0.67 -2.55
N GLN A 87 1.79 -0.78 -2.28
CA GLN A 87 2.72 -1.53 -3.13
C GLN A 87 2.68 -1.06 -4.60
N ALA A 88 2.60 0.24 -4.80
CA ALA A 88 2.59 0.87 -6.11
C ALA A 88 3.76 1.85 -6.23
N ILE A 89 4.14 2.19 -7.46
CA ILE A 89 5.13 3.22 -7.76
C ILE A 89 4.41 4.46 -8.27
N GLN A 90 4.86 5.63 -7.86
CA GLN A 90 4.42 6.91 -8.40
C GLN A 90 5.60 7.68 -8.97
N LEU A 91 5.38 8.31 -10.12
CA LEU A 91 6.24 9.33 -10.69
C LEU A 91 5.49 10.66 -10.66
N HIS A 92 6.19 11.72 -10.34
CA HIS A 92 5.63 13.05 -10.07
C HIS A 92 6.22 14.10 -11.01
N HIS A 93 5.63 15.29 -11.02
CA HIS A 93 6.10 16.47 -11.76
C HIS A 93 6.17 16.33 -13.29
N LEU A 94 5.31 15.47 -13.84
CA LEU A 94 5.20 15.18 -15.28
C LEU A 94 4.20 16.08 -15.95
N LYS A 95 4.40 16.36 -17.25
CA LYS A 95 3.40 17.02 -18.09
C LYS A 95 2.42 15.99 -18.66
N ILE A 96 1.29 16.46 -19.20
CA ILE A 96 0.26 15.53 -19.70
C ILE A 96 0.75 14.69 -20.87
N ASP A 97 1.59 15.26 -21.72
CA ASP A 97 2.18 14.55 -22.86
C ASP A 97 3.12 13.43 -22.39
N ASP A 98 3.97 13.71 -21.38
CA ASP A 98 4.86 12.72 -20.75
C ASP A 98 4.05 11.57 -20.12
N ILE A 99 2.95 11.92 -19.42
CA ILE A 99 2.03 10.93 -18.80
C ILE A 99 1.49 9.96 -19.85
N CYS A 100 1.04 10.47 -20.99
CA CYS A 100 0.41 9.64 -22.03
C CYS A 100 1.46 8.74 -22.73
N ASP A 101 2.64 9.28 -23.04
CA ASP A 101 3.74 8.50 -23.60
C ASP A 101 4.24 7.39 -22.65
N ILE A 102 4.38 7.72 -21.35
CA ILE A 102 4.70 6.73 -20.29
C ILE A 102 3.62 5.65 -20.23
N MET A 103 2.33 6.01 -20.29
CA MET A 103 1.23 5.04 -20.19
C MET A 103 1.19 4.10 -21.41
N GLU A 104 1.42 4.60 -22.63
CA GLU A 104 1.46 3.77 -23.82
C GLU A 104 2.62 2.77 -23.77
N THR A 105 3.82 3.26 -23.45
CA THR A 105 5.01 2.41 -23.29
C THR A 105 4.81 1.38 -22.18
N ALA A 106 4.31 1.78 -21.00
CA ALA A 106 4.07 0.89 -19.88
C ALA A 106 3.04 -0.21 -20.21
N LEU A 107 2.02 0.12 -21.00
CA LEU A 107 1.01 -0.84 -21.44
C LEU A 107 1.62 -1.95 -22.32
N GLU A 108 2.57 -1.63 -23.17
CA GLU A 108 3.31 -2.61 -23.99
C GLU A 108 4.09 -3.61 -23.14
N HIS A 109 4.63 -3.15 -22.01
CA HIS A 109 5.32 -3.97 -21.01
C HIS A 109 4.39 -4.58 -19.94
N LYS A 110 3.06 -4.50 -20.10
CA LYS A 110 2.07 -5.01 -19.13
C LYS A 110 2.19 -4.39 -17.73
N LEU A 111 2.78 -3.20 -17.63
CA LEU A 111 2.79 -2.38 -16.43
C LEU A 111 1.62 -1.40 -16.47
N TYR A 112 0.55 -1.74 -15.80
CA TYR A 112 -0.71 -1.02 -15.89
C TYR A 112 -0.79 0.17 -14.92
N THR A 113 -1.52 1.20 -15.32
CA THR A 113 -1.93 2.32 -14.47
C THR A 113 -3.42 2.27 -14.15
N ARG A 114 -4.21 1.64 -15.02
CA ARG A 114 -5.66 1.48 -14.89
C ARG A 114 -6.02 0.76 -13.58
N GLY A 115 -6.94 1.33 -12.79
CA GLY A 115 -7.28 0.85 -11.45
C GLY A 115 -6.29 1.30 -10.35
N GLY A 116 -5.19 1.98 -10.68
CA GLY A 116 -4.32 2.63 -9.70
C GLY A 116 -5.02 3.75 -8.91
N GLY A 117 -6.12 4.27 -9.44
CA GLY A 117 -6.98 5.28 -8.85
C GLY A 117 -8.47 5.00 -9.02
N GLY A 118 -9.34 6.01 -8.85
CA GLY A 118 -10.79 5.93 -9.12
C GLY A 118 -11.58 4.93 -8.27
N ASN A 119 -12.66 4.43 -8.82
CA ASN A 119 -13.61 3.50 -8.19
C ASN A 119 -13.43 2.07 -8.75
N TYR A 120 -12.25 1.51 -8.58
CA TYR A 120 -11.83 0.21 -9.12
C TYR A 120 -11.21 -0.67 -8.04
N PRO A 121 -11.10 -1.99 -8.27
CA PRO A 121 -10.23 -2.84 -7.48
C PRO A 121 -8.78 -2.34 -7.54
N ARG A 122 -8.15 -2.22 -6.38
CA ARG A 122 -6.74 -1.77 -6.23
C ARG A 122 -5.78 -2.94 -6.35
N ASN A 123 -4.46 -2.64 -6.32
CA ASN A 123 -3.48 -3.69 -6.09
C ASN A 123 -3.95 -4.62 -4.98
N VAL A 124 -3.89 -5.91 -5.22
CA VAL A 124 -4.03 -6.93 -4.18
C VAL A 124 -2.78 -6.86 -3.33
N ALA A 125 -2.92 -6.58 -2.05
CA ALA A 125 -1.77 -6.46 -1.17
C ALA A 125 -1.39 -7.81 -0.58
N ILE A 126 -0.09 -8.10 -0.52
CA ILE A 126 0.47 -9.27 0.19
C ILE A 126 1.66 -8.85 1.05
N SER A 127 2.06 -9.71 2.00
CA SER A 127 3.35 -9.56 2.66
C SER A 127 4.47 -9.60 1.61
N PRO A 128 5.45 -8.67 1.61
CA PRO A 128 6.61 -8.78 0.73
C PRO A 128 7.45 -10.01 1.04
N MET A 129 7.27 -10.62 2.21
CA MET A 129 7.96 -11.83 2.65
C MET A 129 7.19 -13.13 2.33
N SER A 130 5.97 -13.08 1.75
CA SER A 130 5.22 -14.30 1.41
C SER A 130 6.04 -15.24 0.52
N GLY A 131 6.12 -16.51 0.89
CA GLY A 131 6.95 -17.55 0.28
C GLY A 131 8.34 -17.71 0.92
N VAL A 132 8.77 -16.75 1.75
CA VAL A 132 10.10 -16.78 2.42
C VAL A 132 10.04 -16.40 3.92
N GLU A 133 8.85 -16.08 4.44
CA GLU A 133 8.67 -15.64 5.83
C GLU A 133 8.78 -16.82 6.79
N LYS A 134 9.57 -16.65 7.87
CA LYS A 134 9.58 -17.61 8.98
C LYS A 134 8.20 -17.63 9.66
N GLY A 135 7.63 -18.83 9.80
CA GLY A 135 6.33 -19.03 10.45
C GLY A 135 5.12 -18.69 9.57
N GLU A 136 5.29 -18.53 8.26
CA GLU A 136 4.14 -18.49 7.36
C GLU A 136 3.43 -19.85 7.31
N ILE A 137 2.12 -19.83 7.08
CA ILE A 137 1.33 -21.06 6.96
C ILE A 137 1.45 -21.65 5.56
N PHE A 138 1.27 -20.82 4.53
CA PHE A 138 1.55 -21.12 3.13
C PHE A 138 1.74 -19.84 2.32
N ASP A 139 2.46 -19.94 1.20
CA ASP A 139 2.67 -18.81 0.29
C ASP A 139 1.36 -18.39 -0.38
N VAL A 140 1.02 -17.12 -0.25
CA VAL A 140 -0.20 -16.53 -0.85
C VAL A 140 0.07 -15.79 -2.16
N THR A 141 1.31 -15.80 -2.63
CA THR A 141 1.74 -15.01 -3.80
C THR A 141 0.93 -15.38 -5.04
N GLU A 142 0.85 -16.66 -5.38
CA GLU A 142 0.17 -17.12 -6.61
C GLU A 142 -1.33 -16.80 -6.60
N PHE A 143 -1.98 -16.95 -5.43
CA PHE A 143 -3.37 -16.54 -5.25
C PHE A 143 -3.58 -15.05 -5.51
N ALA A 144 -2.70 -14.20 -4.97
CA ALA A 144 -2.78 -12.76 -5.17
C ALA A 144 -2.55 -12.35 -6.63
N LEU A 145 -1.63 -13.02 -7.34
CA LEU A 145 -1.41 -12.82 -8.77
C LEU A 145 -2.65 -13.20 -9.59
N LYS A 146 -3.29 -14.32 -9.29
CA LYS A 146 -4.54 -14.75 -9.98
C LYS A 146 -5.71 -13.80 -9.69
N ILE A 147 -5.82 -13.30 -8.46
CA ILE A 147 -6.82 -12.27 -8.14
C ILE A 147 -6.53 -10.97 -8.90
N SER A 148 -5.25 -10.57 -9.00
CA SER A 148 -4.85 -9.39 -9.78
C SER A 148 -5.17 -9.56 -11.26
N GLU A 149 -4.89 -10.73 -11.83
CA GLU A 149 -5.23 -11.10 -13.21
C GLU A 149 -6.76 -11.05 -13.41
N TYR A 150 -7.54 -11.65 -12.52
CA TYR A 150 -9.00 -11.63 -12.55
C TYR A 150 -9.56 -10.20 -12.56
N PHE A 151 -8.99 -9.30 -11.75
CA PHE A 151 -9.38 -7.89 -11.76
C PHE A 151 -8.97 -7.20 -13.05
N MET A 152 -7.77 -7.43 -13.54
CA MET A 152 -7.26 -6.77 -14.74
C MET A 152 -8.01 -7.19 -16.00
N ASN A 153 -8.36 -8.46 -16.13
CA ASN A 153 -9.13 -8.98 -17.27
C ASN A 153 -10.52 -8.33 -17.41
N ARG A 154 -11.02 -7.68 -16.35
CA ARG A 154 -12.34 -7.03 -16.29
C ARG A 154 -12.26 -5.56 -15.88
N ILE A 155 -11.07 -4.94 -15.92
CA ILE A 155 -10.83 -3.63 -15.32
C ILE A 155 -11.67 -2.52 -15.95
N THR A 156 -12.03 -2.64 -17.21
CA THR A 156 -12.86 -1.67 -17.95
C THR A 156 -14.37 -1.86 -17.71
N GLU A 157 -14.78 -3.00 -17.13
CA GLU A 157 -16.19 -3.34 -16.90
C GLU A 157 -16.72 -2.87 -15.54
N TYR A 158 -15.81 -2.67 -14.56
CA TYR A 158 -16.21 -2.34 -13.21
C TYR A 158 -16.90 -0.99 -13.07
N LYS A 159 -18.10 -1.01 -12.46
CA LYS A 159 -18.88 0.17 -12.06
C LYS A 159 -19.09 0.17 -10.57
N LEU A 160 -17.98 0.20 -9.81
CA LEU A 160 -18.06 0.17 -8.34
C LEU A 160 -18.44 1.55 -7.77
N PRO A 161 -19.19 1.62 -6.65
CA PRO A 161 -19.49 2.90 -5.98
C PRO A 161 -18.22 3.59 -5.47
N ARG A 162 -17.20 2.80 -5.10
CA ARG A 162 -15.89 3.27 -4.59
C ARG A 162 -14.79 2.24 -4.84
N LYS A 163 -13.53 2.59 -4.51
CA LYS A 163 -12.40 1.66 -4.54
C LYS A 163 -12.66 0.42 -3.68
N LEU A 164 -12.27 -0.75 -4.19
CA LEU A 164 -12.23 -2.03 -3.48
C LEU A 164 -10.78 -2.40 -3.20
N LYS A 165 -10.47 -2.80 -1.99
CA LYS A 165 -9.14 -3.21 -1.54
C LYS A 165 -9.17 -4.65 -1.05
N VAL A 166 -8.29 -5.49 -1.58
CA VAL A 166 -8.09 -6.88 -1.16
C VAL A 166 -6.69 -7.04 -0.61
N ALA A 167 -6.53 -7.82 0.46
CA ALA A 167 -5.24 -8.13 1.06
C ALA A 167 -5.18 -9.60 1.47
N LEU A 168 -4.04 -10.26 1.22
CA LEU A 168 -3.75 -11.62 1.64
C LEU A 168 -2.50 -11.64 2.52
N SER A 169 -2.59 -12.25 3.70
CA SER A 169 -1.46 -12.46 4.61
C SER A 169 -1.14 -13.94 4.71
N SER A 170 0.13 -14.30 4.64
CA SER A 170 0.64 -15.69 4.71
C SER A 170 0.74 -16.21 6.15
N SER A 171 0.60 -15.33 7.15
CA SER A 171 0.75 -15.63 8.57
C SER A 171 -0.18 -14.79 9.44
N ASP A 172 -0.28 -15.15 10.71
CA ASP A 172 -1.07 -14.44 11.73
C ASP A 172 -0.54 -13.04 12.08
N ARG A 173 0.67 -12.67 11.61
CA ARG A 173 1.21 -11.30 11.74
C ARG A 173 0.38 -10.26 10.98
N ASP A 174 -0.42 -10.71 10.01
CA ASP A 174 -1.25 -9.86 9.15
C ASP A 174 -0.51 -8.68 8.51
N ALA A 175 0.70 -8.93 8.02
CA ALA A 175 1.55 -7.91 7.43
C ALA A 175 0.89 -7.18 6.23
N ALA A 176 -0.03 -7.84 5.51
CA ALA A 176 -0.81 -7.23 4.45
C ALA A 176 -1.98 -6.37 4.95
N GLY A 177 -2.35 -6.45 6.23
CA GLY A 177 -3.48 -5.73 6.81
C GLY A 177 -4.83 -6.26 6.31
N ALA A 178 -4.99 -7.58 6.24
CA ALA A 178 -6.25 -8.23 5.86
C ALA A 178 -7.42 -7.75 6.73
N THR A 179 -7.17 -7.58 8.02
CA THR A 179 -8.17 -7.15 9.02
C THR A 179 -8.60 -5.68 8.91
N ILE A 180 -8.01 -4.88 8.01
CA ILE A 180 -8.31 -3.46 7.78
C ILE A 180 -8.59 -3.12 6.31
N ASN A 181 -9.00 -4.10 5.51
CA ASN A 181 -9.33 -3.92 4.10
C ASN A 181 -10.79 -4.25 3.81
N ASP A 182 -11.27 -3.92 2.60
CA ASP A 182 -12.66 -4.24 2.17
C ASP A 182 -12.88 -5.76 2.13
N LEU A 183 -11.83 -6.51 1.72
CA LEU A 183 -11.70 -7.95 1.80
C LEU A 183 -10.30 -8.30 2.30
N GLY A 184 -10.22 -9.18 3.27
CA GLY A 184 -8.98 -9.71 3.79
C GLY A 184 -8.98 -11.22 3.90
N PHE A 185 -7.84 -11.84 3.61
CA PHE A 185 -7.64 -13.27 3.74
C PHE A 185 -6.33 -13.52 4.48
N ILE A 186 -6.38 -14.37 5.51
CA ILE A 186 -5.18 -14.80 6.26
C ILE A 186 -5.05 -16.31 6.11
N ALA A 187 -3.90 -16.76 5.63
CA ALA A 187 -3.56 -18.17 5.51
C ALA A 187 -3.65 -18.84 6.88
N ALA A 188 -4.24 -20.02 6.91
CA ALA A 188 -4.45 -20.81 8.12
C ALA A 188 -4.43 -22.30 7.76
N GLN A 189 -4.27 -23.13 8.78
CA GLN A 189 -4.42 -24.58 8.63
C GLN A 189 -5.16 -25.17 9.83
N GLU A 190 -5.80 -26.30 9.61
CA GLU A 190 -6.40 -27.13 10.64
C GLU A 190 -6.27 -28.59 10.25
N ASN A 191 -5.71 -29.42 11.13
CA ASN A 191 -5.45 -30.84 10.89
C ASN A 191 -4.65 -31.13 9.60
N GLY A 192 -3.72 -30.21 9.21
CA GLY A 192 -2.93 -30.33 8.00
C GLY A 192 -3.63 -29.84 6.71
N GLU A 193 -4.85 -29.35 6.81
CA GLU A 193 -5.60 -28.85 5.64
C GLU A 193 -5.51 -27.30 5.58
N PRO A 194 -4.99 -26.73 4.46
CA PRO A 194 -4.88 -25.28 4.30
C PRO A 194 -6.24 -24.64 4.00
N PHE A 195 -6.48 -23.45 4.56
CA PHE A 195 -7.63 -22.61 4.24
C PHE A 195 -7.31 -21.13 4.49
N PHE A 196 -8.18 -20.24 4.04
CA PHE A 196 -8.13 -18.83 4.43
C PHE A 196 -9.19 -18.50 5.49
N ARG A 197 -8.77 -17.78 6.53
CA ARG A 197 -9.70 -16.97 7.35
C ARG A 197 -10.00 -15.70 6.59
N MET A 198 -11.28 -15.36 6.48
CA MET A 198 -11.73 -14.22 5.70
C MET A 198 -12.27 -13.10 6.60
N TYR A 199 -12.07 -11.86 6.16
CA TYR A 199 -12.46 -10.63 6.84
C TYR A 199 -13.14 -9.69 5.85
N LEU A 200 -14.27 -9.08 6.23
CA LEU A 200 -15.17 -8.34 5.35
C LEU A 200 -15.36 -6.90 5.79
N ALA A 201 -15.51 -6.00 4.83
CA ALA A 201 -16.02 -4.64 5.01
C ALA A 201 -15.20 -3.74 5.97
N GLY A 202 -13.88 -3.91 6.06
CA GLY A 202 -12.99 -3.01 6.79
C GLY A 202 -12.49 -1.82 5.95
N GLY A 203 -11.67 -0.99 6.57
CA GLY A 203 -10.95 0.07 5.87
C GLY A 203 -10.55 1.26 6.70
N LEU A 204 -9.39 1.82 6.38
CA LEU A 204 -8.88 3.07 6.93
C LEU A 204 -9.43 4.29 6.17
N GLY A 205 -9.19 5.47 6.72
CA GLY A 205 -9.63 6.77 6.20
C GLY A 205 -10.59 7.46 7.16
N ASN A 206 -11.29 8.49 6.69
CA ASN A 206 -12.32 9.12 7.51
C ASN A 206 -13.38 8.08 7.95
N ASN A 207 -13.66 7.98 9.24
CA ASN A 207 -14.48 6.93 9.86
C ASN A 207 -13.94 5.50 9.57
N PRO A 208 -12.78 5.13 10.09
CA PRO A 208 -12.20 3.81 9.89
C PRO A 208 -13.05 2.69 10.52
N GLY A 209 -12.82 1.48 10.09
CA GLY A 209 -13.47 0.28 10.65
C GLY A 209 -12.58 -0.94 10.48
N ILE A 210 -12.49 -1.76 11.53
CA ILE A 210 -11.90 -3.08 11.48
C ILE A 210 -12.84 -3.97 10.68
N SER A 211 -12.30 -4.91 9.93
CA SER A 211 -13.09 -5.85 9.13
C SER A 211 -13.86 -6.82 10.02
N ILE A 212 -15.03 -7.22 9.56
CA ILE A 212 -15.89 -8.21 10.22
C ILE A 212 -15.33 -9.60 9.90
N PRO A 213 -14.99 -10.44 10.89
CA PRO A 213 -14.57 -11.81 10.63
C PRO A 213 -15.73 -12.61 10.04
N TYR A 214 -15.41 -13.46 9.07
CA TYR A 214 -16.34 -14.40 8.47
C TYR A 214 -16.08 -15.79 9.09
N ASP A 215 -17.10 -16.44 9.58
CA ASP A 215 -17.01 -17.64 10.42
C ASP A 215 -16.72 -18.94 9.65
N LYS A 216 -16.83 -18.93 8.31
CA LYS A 216 -16.57 -20.10 7.48
C LYS A 216 -15.15 -20.11 6.93
N LYS A 217 -14.56 -21.27 6.83
CA LYS A 217 -13.29 -21.51 6.17
C LYS A 217 -13.43 -21.35 4.66
N VAL A 218 -12.48 -20.66 4.04
CA VAL A 218 -12.43 -20.51 2.58
C VAL A 218 -11.37 -21.44 2.03
N ALA A 219 -11.80 -22.43 1.23
CA ALA A 219 -10.86 -23.30 0.53
C ALA A 219 -10.01 -22.46 -0.44
N PRO A 220 -8.67 -22.62 -0.47
CA PRO A 220 -7.82 -21.75 -1.26
C PRO A 220 -8.20 -21.66 -2.74
N LYS A 221 -8.56 -22.78 -3.36
CA LYS A 221 -9.01 -22.82 -4.76
C LYS A 221 -10.28 -22.01 -5.02
N GLU A 222 -11.12 -21.78 -4.01
CA GLU A 222 -12.41 -21.12 -4.13
C GLU A 222 -12.36 -19.60 -3.89
N ILE A 223 -11.21 -19.02 -3.61
CA ILE A 223 -11.08 -17.63 -3.18
C ILE A 223 -11.76 -16.61 -4.12
N LEU A 224 -11.79 -16.87 -5.43
CA LEU A 224 -12.42 -15.99 -6.42
C LEU A 224 -13.95 -15.91 -6.28
N TYR A 225 -14.63 -16.96 -5.83
CA TYR A 225 -16.08 -16.91 -5.57
C TYR A 225 -16.41 -15.88 -4.48
N TYR A 226 -15.62 -15.88 -3.42
CA TYR A 226 -15.79 -14.96 -2.29
C TYR A 226 -15.50 -13.52 -2.68
N ILE A 227 -14.52 -13.29 -3.55
CA ILE A 227 -14.20 -11.96 -4.09
C ILE A 227 -15.33 -11.46 -5.00
N GLU A 228 -15.83 -12.31 -5.90
CA GLU A 228 -16.90 -11.94 -6.82
C GLU A 228 -18.22 -11.69 -6.06
N ALA A 229 -18.51 -12.48 -5.02
CA ALA A 229 -19.66 -12.24 -4.15
C ALA A 229 -19.60 -10.84 -3.50
N MET A 230 -18.43 -10.41 -3.02
CA MET A 230 -18.26 -9.08 -2.47
C MET A 230 -18.39 -7.98 -3.53
N ILE A 231 -17.90 -8.21 -4.74
CA ILE A 231 -18.07 -7.26 -5.86
C ILE A 231 -19.56 -7.08 -6.14
N ASN A 232 -20.31 -8.18 -6.26
CA ASN A 232 -21.73 -8.14 -6.55
C ASN A 232 -22.54 -7.47 -5.43
N LEU A 233 -22.25 -7.80 -4.18
CA LEU A 233 -22.84 -7.13 -3.02
C LEU A 233 -22.51 -5.64 -3.02
N PHE A 234 -21.26 -5.26 -3.30
CA PHE A 234 -20.82 -3.88 -3.32
C PHE A 234 -21.49 -3.07 -4.44
N ILE A 235 -21.73 -3.68 -5.58
CA ILE A 235 -22.48 -3.06 -6.69
C ILE A 235 -23.96 -2.90 -6.30
N ALA A 236 -24.57 -3.90 -5.67
CA ALA A 236 -25.98 -3.89 -5.31
C ALA A 236 -26.29 -2.94 -4.13
N GLU A 237 -25.46 -2.93 -3.09
CA GLU A 237 -25.72 -2.27 -1.82
C GLU A 237 -24.89 -1.01 -1.57
N GLY A 238 -23.93 -0.71 -2.42
CA GLY A 238 -23.05 0.46 -2.25
C GLY A 238 -23.76 1.77 -2.56
N ASP A 239 -23.36 2.83 -1.87
CA ASP A 239 -23.93 4.17 -2.05
C ASP A 239 -23.25 4.92 -3.19
N TYR A 240 -23.92 5.06 -4.32
CA TYR A 240 -23.43 5.82 -5.49
C TYR A 240 -23.65 7.33 -5.36
N ASN A 241 -24.58 7.76 -4.52
CA ASN A 241 -24.95 9.16 -4.39
C ASN A 241 -24.11 9.90 -3.35
N ASN A 242 -23.67 9.21 -2.30
CA ASN A 242 -22.87 9.80 -1.24
C ASN A 242 -21.46 9.24 -1.21
N ARG A 243 -20.54 9.90 -1.94
CA ARG A 243 -19.14 9.51 -2.02
C ARG A 243 -18.43 9.35 -0.66
N ALA A 244 -18.84 10.08 0.37
CA ALA A 244 -18.26 10.00 1.72
C ALA A 244 -18.65 8.70 2.43
N LYS A 245 -19.79 8.10 2.07
CA LYS A 245 -20.33 6.85 2.64
C LYS A 245 -20.31 5.67 1.64
N ALA A 246 -19.58 5.78 0.53
CA ALA A 246 -19.60 4.80 -0.55
C ALA A 246 -18.67 3.58 -0.36
N ARG A 247 -17.87 3.49 0.73
CA ARG A 247 -16.99 2.33 0.99
C ARG A 247 -17.78 1.15 1.55
N THR A 248 -17.30 -0.08 1.32
CA THR A 248 -17.93 -1.33 1.77
C THR A 248 -18.29 -1.32 3.26
N ARG A 249 -17.44 -0.75 4.13
CA ARG A 249 -17.67 -0.65 5.59
C ARG A 249 -18.92 0.12 6.01
N TYR A 250 -19.51 0.89 5.11
CA TYR A 250 -20.78 1.60 5.40
C TYR A 250 -22.01 0.72 5.15
N ILE A 251 -21.87 -0.39 4.41
CA ILE A 251 -22.97 -1.33 4.17
C ILE A 251 -23.42 -1.96 5.50
N PRO A 252 -22.54 -2.66 6.26
CA PRO A 252 -22.96 -3.23 7.55
C PRO A 252 -23.33 -2.17 8.60
N ARG A 253 -22.81 -0.94 8.51
CA ARG A 253 -23.22 0.16 9.39
C ARG A 253 -24.65 0.65 9.13
N ARG A 254 -25.13 0.51 7.88
CA ARG A 254 -26.47 0.91 7.47
C ARG A 254 -27.50 -0.19 7.74
N MET A 255 -27.19 -1.44 7.40
CA MET A 255 -28.17 -2.54 7.47
C MET A 255 -28.01 -3.45 8.69
N GLY A 256 -26.92 -3.34 9.44
CA GLY A 256 -26.60 -4.30 10.50
C GLY A 256 -25.65 -5.40 10.02
N ILE A 257 -24.89 -5.99 10.95
CA ILE A 257 -23.90 -7.03 10.61
C ILE A 257 -24.58 -8.32 10.16
N ALA A 258 -25.65 -8.74 10.83
CA ALA A 258 -26.34 -9.99 10.49
C ALA A 258 -26.96 -9.94 9.09
N GLU A 259 -27.63 -8.86 8.75
CA GLU A 259 -28.23 -8.64 7.44
C GLU A 259 -27.16 -8.51 6.34
N PHE A 260 -26.03 -7.85 6.65
CA PHE A 260 -24.89 -7.77 5.74
C PHE A 260 -24.32 -9.16 5.42
N LEU A 261 -24.10 -10.00 6.43
CA LEU A 261 -23.58 -11.35 6.23
C LEU A 261 -24.60 -12.22 5.47
N ALA A 262 -25.89 -12.11 5.77
CA ALA A 262 -26.93 -12.82 5.02
C ALA A 262 -27.01 -12.37 3.55
N ALA A 263 -26.90 -11.07 3.27
CA ALA A 263 -26.85 -10.57 1.91
C ALA A 263 -25.58 -11.05 1.18
N TYR A 264 -24.43 -11.07 1.86
CA TYR A 264 -23.19 -11.60 1.32
C TYR A 264 -23.30 -13.08 0.94
N GLU A 265 -23.84 -13.91 1.81
CA GLU A 265 -24.08 -15.33 1.56
C GLU A 265 -24.99 -15.56 0.36
N LYS A 266 -26.05 -14.78 0.21
CA LYS A 266 -26.95 -14.86 -0.95
C LYS A 266 -26.19 -14.59 -2.26
N HIS A 267 -25.30 -13.61 -2.27
CA HIS A 267 -24.45 -13.34 -3.44
C HIS A 267 -23.44 -14.47 -3.68
N LEU A 268 -22.86 -15.05 -2.62
CA LEU A 268 -21.91 -16.14 -2.72
C LEU A 268 -22.55 -17.41 -3.31
N ILE A 269 -23.73 -17.78 -2.84
CA ILE A 269 -24.50 -18.92 -3.40
C ILE A 269 -24.73 -18.69 -4.88
N LYS A 270 -25.26 -17.53 -5.25
CA LYS A 270 -25.53 -17.20 -6.65
C LYS A 270 -24.27 -17.27 -7.53
N VAL A 271 -23.13 -16.76 -7.06
CA VAL A 271 -21.86 -16.82 -7.80
C VAL A 271 -21.41 -18.27 -8.00
N LYS A 272 -21.54 -19.12 -6.97
CA LYS A 272 -21.18 -20.55 -7.06
C LYS A 272 -22.09 -21.34 -8.02
N GLU A 273 -23.34 -20.94 -8.16
CA GLU A 273 -24.28 -21.55 -9.12
C GLU A 273 -24.03 -21.11 -10.58
N GLU A 274 -23.65 -19.83 -10.78
CA GLU A 274 -23.59 -19.22 -12.11
C GLU A 274 -22.19 -19.27 -12.76
N LYS A 275 -21.12 -19.44 -11.97
CA LYS A 275 -19.73 -19.31 -12.44
C LYS A 275 -18.87 -20.48 -12.01
N ASN A 276 -17.89 -20.83 -12.85
CA ASN A 276 -16.77 -21.68 -12.47
C ASN A 276 -15.53 -20.80 -12.26
N LEU A 277 -15.16 -20.58 -11.00
CA LEU A 277 -14.05 -19.73 -10.58
C LEU A 277 -13.01 -20.49 -9.75
N ASP A 278 -13.02 -21.82 -9.76
CA ASP A 278 -11.99 -22.61 -9.10
C ASP A 278 -10.60 -22.25 -9.67
N LEU A 279 -9.66 -22.02 -8.78
CA LEU A 279 -8.27 -21.85 -9.15
C LEU A 279 -7.54 -23.18 -9.18
N ASP A 280 -6.77 -23.42 -10.24
CA ASP A 280 -5.85 -24.56 -10.32
C ASP A 280 -4.52 -24.21 -9.63
N ILE A 281 -4.59 -23.93 -8.32
CA ILE A 281 -3.46 -23.62 -7.46
C ILE A 281 -3.56 -24.47 -6.20
N LYS A 282 -2.46 -25.12 -5.85
CA LYS A 282 -2.36 -25.91 -4.63
C LYS A 282 -1.70 -25.07 -3.52
N ALA A 283 -2.41 -24.87 -2.41
CA ALA A 283 -1.81 -24.34 -1.21
C ALA A 283 -0.94 -25.44 -0.56
N VAL A 284 0.36 -25.22 -0.53
CA VAL A 284 1.33 -26.12 0.11
C VAL A 284 1.70 -25.53 1.45
N LEU A 285 1.43 -26.27 2.53
CA LEU A 285 1.80 -25.86 3.87
C LEU A 285 3.31 -25.71 3.99
N SER A 286 3.72 -24.63 4.62
CA SER A 286 5.14 -24.40 4.92
C SER A 286 5.60 -25.42 5.95
N GLU A 287 6.74 -26.06 5.70
CA GLU A 287 7.33 -27.00 6.64
C GLU A 287 7.74 -26.27 7.92
N THR A 288 7.54 -26.90 9.07
CA THR A 288 8.09 -26.45 10.35
C THR A 288 9.60 -26.50 10.28
N GLN A 289 10.26 -25.36 10.47
CA GLN A 289 11.69 -25.23 10.24
C GLN A 289 12.53 -25.84 11.37
N GLU A 290 13.61 -26.49 10.97
CA GLU A 290 14.83 -26.57 11.76
C GLU A 290 15.47 -25.16 11.84
N GLU A 291 16.11 -24.82 12.96
CA GLU A 291 16.87 -23.56 13.08
C GLU A 291 18.08 -23.62 12.15
N TYR A 292 18.02 -22.93 11.02
CA TYR A 292 19.15 -22.77 10.14
C TYR A 292 20.17 -21.77 10.71
N SER A 293 21.43 -22.06 10.50
CA SER A 293 22.53 -21.15 10.87
C SER A 293 22.68 -20.07 9.81
N HIS A 294 22.50 -18.81 10.21
CA HIS A 294 22.79 -17.64 9.38
C HIS A 294 24.01 -16.89 9.94
N ASN A 295 24.95 -16.50 9.07
CA ASN A 295 26.17 -15.80 9.50
C ASN A 295 25.97 -14.29 9.72
N LEU A 296 24.96 -13.67 9.10
CA LEU A 296 24.64 -12.27 9.32
C LEU A 296 23.51 -12.15 10.33
N GLU A 297 23.64 -11.25 11.30
CA GLU A 297 22.61 -10.99 12.31
C GLU A 297 21.42 -10.22 11.70
N GLU A 298 20.21 -10.58 12.11
CA GLU A 298 18.99 -9.85 11.74
C GLU A 298 18.99 -8.45 12.33
N ASN A 299 18.48 -7.50 11.57
CA ASN A 299 18.26 -6.13 12.00
C ASN A 299 17.11 -5.51 11.20
N LEU A 300 16.83 -4.22 11.39
CA LEU A 300 15.72 -3.55 10.71
C LEU A 300 15.88 -3.45 9.18
N SER A 301 17.09 -3.68 8.65
CA SER A 301 17.40 -3.64 7.21
C SER A 301 17.77 -5.00 6.62
N LEU A 302 17.90 -6.06 7.45
CA LEU A 302 18.27 -7.41 7.02
C LEU A 302 17.45 -8.45 7.77
N VAL A 303 16.74 -9.31 7.07
CA VAL A 303 15.89 -10.36 7.63
C VAL A 303 16.31 -11.71 7.06
N HIS A 304 16.38 -12.72 7.90
CA HIS A 304 16.59 -14.11 7.48
C HIS A 304 15.34 -14.65 6.80
N GLN A 305 15.53 -15.41 5.74
CA GLN A 305 14.43 -16.16 5.13
C GLN A 305 14.27 -17.54 5.80
N ARG A 306 13.14 -18.19 5.57
CA ARG A 306 12.93 -19.58 5.97
C ARG A 306 13.83 -20.57 5.22
N GLN A 307 14.34 -20.19 4.06
CA GLN A 307 15.31 -20.96 3.30
C GLN A 307 16.71 -20.75 3.86
N ASP A 308 17.45 -21.86 3.99
CA ASP A 308 18.80 -21.85 4.55
C ASP A 308 19.74 -20.93 3.79
N GLY A 309 20.53 -20.14 4.53
CA GLY A 309 21.54 -19.24 3.98
C GLY A 309 21.00 -18.11 3.09
N LEU A 310 19.67 -17.90 3.04
CA LEU A 310 19.09 -16.82 2.25
C LEU A 310 18.59 -15.65 3.12
N TYR A 311 18.73 -14.45 2.56
CA TYR A 311 18.48 -13.18 3.22
C TYR A 311 17.57 -12.30 2.39
N THR A 312 16.85 -11.41 3.08
CA THR A 312 16.13 -10.28 2.49
C THR A 312 16.72 -8.98 3.00
N VAL A 313 17.11 -8.09 2.09
CA VAL A 313 17.51 -6.71 2.40
C VAL A 313 16.30 -5.79 2.24
N ILE A 314 16.05 -4.95 3.26
CA ILE A 314 14.97 -3.97 3.29
C ILE A 314 15.55 -2.59 3.00
N ILE A 315 15.10 -1.99 1.91
CA ILE A 315 15.43 -0.63 1.49
C ILE A 315 14.23 0.23 1.87
N HIS A 316 14.42 1.10 2.88
CA HIS A 316 13.36 1.99 3.37
C HIS A 316 13.77 3.45 3.17
N PRO A 317 13.49 4.04 2.02
CA PRO A 317 13.76 5.46 1.81
C PRO A 317 12.80 6.30 2.66
N LEU A 318 13.31 7.39 3.22
CA LEU A 318 12.48 8.30 4.01
C LEU A 318 11.27 8.79 3.20
N ASN A 319 10.07 8.70 3.79
CA ASN A 319 8.81 9.07 3.14
C ASN A 319 8.51 8.26 1.85
N GLY A 320 9.11 7.09 1.69
CA GLY A 320 8.96 6.29 0.49
C GLY A 320 9.62 6.87 -0.77
N GLN A 321 10.45 7.91 -0.64
CA GLN A 321 11.10 8.59 -1.77
C GLN A 321 12.53 8.10 -1.98
N ILE A 322 12.78 7.41 -3.09
CA ILE A 322 14.10 6.97 -3.50
C ILE A 322 14.56 7.81 -4.71
N SER A 323 15.79 8.33 -4.68
CA SER A 323 16.33 9.03 -5.84
C SER A 323 16.46 8.10 -7.05
N SER A 324 16.26 8.64 -8.25
CA SER A 324 16.41 7.87 -9.50
C SER A 324 17.77 7.18 -9.61
N LYS A 325 18.84 7.86 -9.17
CA LYS A 325 20.19 7.30 -9.15
C LYS A 325 20.35 6.11 -8.21
N ASP A 326 19.69 6.11 -7.05
CA ASP A 326 19.78 4.99 -6.12
C ASP A 326 18.86 3.85 -6.55
N PHE A 327 17.69 4.17 -7.09
CA PHE A 327 16.82 3.17 -7.70
C PHE A 327 17.54 2.44 -8.85
N GLU A 328 18.26 3.15 -9.70
CA GLU A 328 19.10 2.57 -10.76
C GLU A 328 20.12 1.59 -10.21
N LYS A 329 20.88 1.95 -9.15
CA LYS A 329 21.86 1.04 -8.53
C LYS A 329 21.21 -0.26 -8.05
N VAL A 330 20.01 -0.16 -7.44
CA VAL A 330 19.25 -1.33 -6.98
C VAL A 330 18.76 -2.16 -8.17
N ALA A 331 18.23 -1.52 -9.21
CA ALA A 331 17.76 -2.20 -10.42
C ALA A 331 18.89 -2.94 -11.15
N VAL A 332 20.07 -2.31 -11.29
CA VAL A 332 21.27 -2.94 -11.85
C VAL A 332 21.71 -4.14 -11.01
N PHE A 333 21.77 -3.99 -9.67
CA PHE A 333 22.11 -5.09 -8.77
C PHE A 333 21.17 -6.29 -8.96
N ILE A 334 19.86 -6.06 -9.02
CA ILE A 334 18.86 -7.13 -9.20
C ILE A 334 19.03 -7.80 -10.58
N LYS A 335 19.28 -7.02 -11.63
CA LYS A 335 19.53 -7.56 -12.99
C LYS A 335 20.75 -8.47 -13.05
N GLU A 336 21.82 -8.10 -12.35
CA GLU A 336 23.07 -8.88 -12.30
C GLU A 336 22.93 -10.14 -11.42
N ASN A 337 21.99 -10.16 -10.48
CA ASN A 337 21.76 -11.25 -9.54
C ASN A 337 20.42 -11.95 -9.83
N LYS A 338 20.40 -12.88 -10.78
CA LYS A 338 19.19 -13.50 -11.36
C LYS A 338 18.19 -14.10 -10.36
N ASN A 339 18.64 -14.50 -9.16
CA ASN A 339 17.78 -15.05 -8.11
C ASN A 339 17.15 -13.96 -7.24
N ALA A 340 17.69 -12.75 -7.28
CA ALA A 340 17.17 -11.62 -6.52
C ALA A 340 15.78 -11.22 -7.01
N GLU A 341 14.84 -11.01 -6.10
CA GLU A 341 13.48 -10.61 -6.37
C GLU A 341 13.14 -9.33 -5.61
N ALA A 342 12.64 -8.32 -6.31
CA ALA A 342 12.18 -7.09 -5.70
C ALA A 342 10.69 -7.14 -5.40
N ARG A 343 10.31 -6.79 -4.17
CA ARG A 343 8.91 -6.61 -3.74
C ARG A 343 8.70 -5.30 -3.00
N LEU A 344 7.68 -4.56 -3.38
CA LEU A 344 7.24 -3.38 -2.64
C LEU A 344 6.41 -3.80 -1.42
N SER A 345 6.50 -3.02 -0.34
CA SER A 345 5.75 -3.25 0.89
C SER A 345 4.66 -2.20 1.11
N MET A 346 3.84 -2.40 2.13
CA MET A 346 2.86 -1.40 2.57
C MET A 346 3.44 -0.41 3.58
N THR A 347 4.73 -0.49 3.85
CA THR A 347 5.51 0.45 4.66
C THR A 347 6.42 1.35 3.82
N GLU A 348 6.05 1.56 2.52
CA GLU A 348 6.79 2.44 1.60
C GLU A 348 8.26 1.99 1.38
N SER A 349 8.51 0.69 1.47
CA SER A 349 9.86 0.09 1.35
C SER A 349 9.91 -0.88 0.16
N MET A 350 11.12 -1.15 -0.30
CA MET A 350 11.42 -2.24 -1.22
C MET A 350 12.18 -3.35 -0.48
N TYR A 351 11.75 -4.58 -0.65
CA TYR A 351 12.38 -5.80 -0.15
C TYR A 351 13.07 -6.49 -1.32
N VAL A 352 14.37 -6.72 -1.20
CA VAL A 352 15.13 -7.51 -2.18
C VAL A 352 15.48 -8.84 -1.52
N ARG A 353 14.89 -9.91 -2.03
CA ARG A 353 14.88 -11.26 -1.44
C ARG A 353 15.73 -12.23 -2.24
N ASN A 354 15.89 -13.45 -1.68
CA ASN A 354 16.63 -14.58 -2.23
C ASN A 354 18.12 -14.28 -2.42
N LEU A 355 18.67 -13.50 -1.51
CA LEU A 355 20.09 -13.12 -1.52
C LEU A 355 20.90 -14.11 -0.68
N ASN A 356 22.02 -14.60 -1.21
CA ASN A 356 23.01 -15.25 -0.38
C ASN A 356 23.77 -14.21 0.47
N GLU A 357 24.64 -14.66 1.36
CA GLU A 357 25.37 -13.79 2.30
C GLU A 357 26.16 -12.68 1.58
N GLU A 358 26.92 -13.03 0.53
CA GLU A 358 27.75 -12.06 -0.21
C GLU A 358 26.89 -11.03 -0.96
N GLN A 359 25.81 -11.47 -1.59
CA GLN A 359 24.86 -10.59 -2.25
C GLN A 359 24.19 -9.63 -1.25
N ALA A 360 23.81 -10.14 -0.07
CA ALA A 360 23.22 -9.31 0.99
C ALA A 360 24.20 -8.24 1.48
N LYS A 361 25.49 -8.59 1.71
CA LYS A 361 26.55 -7.63 2.08
C LYS A 361 26.74 -6.55 1.01
N VAL A 362 26.78 -6.94 -0.26
CA VAL A 362 26.95 -6.00 -1.39
C VAL A 362 25.76 -5.03 -1.45
N LEU A 363 24.53 -5.55 -1.38
CA LEU A 363 23.36 -4.71 -1.46
C LEU A 363 23.23 -3.78 -0.24
N LEU A 364 23.51 -4.26 0.97
CA LEU A 364 23.58 -3.42 2.17
C LEU A 364 24.57 -2.26 2.04
N LYS A 365 25.71 -2.48 1.37
CA LYS A 365 26.67 -1.42 1.08
C LYS A 365 26.15 -0.41 0.05
N ILE A 366 25.52 -0.90 -1.02
CA ILE A 366 24.90 -0.04 -2.06
C ILE A 366 23.79 0.85 -1.45
N THR A 367 23.06 0.30 -0.49
CA THR A 367 21.87 0.93 0.12
C THR A 367 22.12 1.45 1.55
N ASP A 368 23.38 1.64 1.94
CA ASP A 368 23.76 1.99 3.33
C ASP A 368 23.03 3.24 3.86
N LYS A 369 22.80 4.24 3.03
CA LYS A 369 22.06 5.45 3.40
C LYS A 369 20.57 5.22 3.75
N PHE A 370 20.02 4.07 3.39
CA PHE A 370 18.66 3.66 3.72
C PHE A 370 18.60 2.68 4.90
N ARG A 371 19.75 2.41 5.53
CA ARG A 371 19.83 1.51 6.67
C ARG A 371 19.18 2.15 7.88
N GLN A 372 18.21 1.45 8.46
CA GLN A 372 17.57 1.88 9.70
C GLN A 372 18.25 1.21 10.88
N LYS A 373 18.52 2.02 11.91
CA LYS A 373 19.08 1.56 13.20
C LYS A 373 18.00 1.48 14.28
N THR A 374 16.96 2.30 14.16
CA THR A 374 15.92 2.45 15.17
C THR A 374 14.53 2.45 14.53
N LYS A 375 13.49 2.13 15.30
CA LYS A 375 12.09 2.10 14.81
C LYS A 375 11.61 3.45 14.30
N ILE A 376 12.01 4.56 14.92
CA ILE A 376 11.60 5.90 14.46
C ILE A 376 12.09 6.19 13.03
N GLN A 377 13.21 5.60 12.61
CA GLN A 377 13.72 5.71 11.24
C GLN A 377 12.89 4.92 10.22
N GLN A 378 12.03 3.98 10.68
CA GLN A 378 11.05 3.28 9.84
C GLN A 378 9.72 4.04 9.70
N SER A 379 9.70 5.29 10.10
CA SER A 379 8.52 6.14 9.97
C SER A 379 8.13 6.34 8.52
N MET A 380 6.83 6.51 8.29
CA MET A 380 6.30 6.69 6.95
C MET A 380 5.28 7.83 6.87
N SER A 381 5.17 8.43 5.68
CA SER A 381 4.23 9.50 5.45
C SER A 381 3.62 9.45 4.05
N CYS A 382 2.40 9.88 3.91
CA CYS A 382 1.87 10.11 2.56
C CYS A 382 2.50 11.37 1.94
N VAL A 383 2.34 11.54 0.63
CA VAL A 383 2.92 12.67 -0.11
C VAL A 383 2.54 14.04 0.47
N GLY A 384 1.31 14.22 0.98
CA GLY A 384 0.87 15.50 1.57
C GLY A 384 0.94 16.70 0.62
N ILE A 385 0.85 17.91 1.16
CA ILE A 385 1.15 19.15 0.42
C ILE A 385 2.67 19.38 0.42
N PRO A 386 3.23 20.08 -0.60
CA PRO A 386 2.54 20.83 -1.65
C PRO A 386 2.05 19.97 -2.83
N THR A 387 2.41 18.70 -2.94
CA THR A 387 2.18 17.85 -4.10
C THR A 387 0.73 17.37 -4.20
N CYS A 388 0.17 16.84 -3.11
CA CYS A 388 -1.18 16.28 -3.11
C CYS A 388 -2.25 17.36 -3.26
N GLN A 389 -3.09 17.24 -4.31
CA GLN A 389 -4.17 18.19 -4.60
C GLN A 389 -5.21 18.31 -3.48
N ILE A 390 -5.46 17.22 -2.74
CA ILE A 390 -6.45 17.15 -1.65
C ILE A 390 -5.80 17.08 -0.26
N GLY A 391 -4.47 17.17 -0.19
CA GLY A 391 -3.73 17.23 1.06
C GLY A 391 -4.05 18.51 1.84
N ILE A 392 -4.03 18.43 3.16
CA ILE A 392 -4.24 19.54 4.07
C ILE A 392 -2.90 20.01 4.65
N GLU A 393 -2.05 19.03 5.04
CA GLU A 393 -0.78 19.28 5.73
C GLU A 393 0.44 18.66 5.06
N GLN A 394 1.61 19.16 5.45
CA GLN A 394 2.93 18.73 4.98
C GLN A 394 3.41 17.49 5.74
N SER A 395 2.86 16.33 5.43
CA SER A 395 3.16 15.09 6.14
C SER A 395 4.64 14.67 6.06
N GLN A 396 5.26 14.81 4.90
CA GLN A 396 6.68 14.48 4.70
C GLN A 396 7.62 15.43 5.46
N THR A 397 7.29 16.72 5.46
CA THR A 397 8.02 17.73 6.23
C THR A 397 7.95 17.46 7.74
N LEU A 398 6.79 16.99 8.24
CA LEU A 398 6.67 16.64 9.66
C LEU A 398 7.63 15.53 10.06
N VAL A 399 7.70 14.43 9.31
CA VAL A 399 8.63 13.32 9.60
C VAL A 399 10.07 13.81 9.57
N LYS A 400 10.44 14.61 8.56
CA LYS A 400 11.77 15.19 8.45
C LYS A 400 12.11 16.07 9.68
N ASN A 401 11.21 16.96 10.07
CA ASN A 401 11.41 17.84 11.22
C ASN A 401 11.57 17.07 12.54
N ILE A 402 10.84 15.96 12.72
CA ILE A 402 10.98 15.09 13.89
C ILE A 402 12.41 14.51 13.95
N LEU A 403 12.88 13.91 12.85
CA LEU A 403 14.20 13.28 12.80
C LEU A 403 15.33 14.33 12.95
N GLU A 404 15.20 15.50 12.32
CA GLU A 404 16.15 16.60 12.45
C GLU A 404 16.20 17.13 13.89
N TYR A 405 15.05 17.25 14.56
CA TYR A 405 14.99 17.71 15.96
C TYR A 405 15.70 16.71 16.91
N ILE A 406 15.44 15.42 16.74
CA ILE A 406 16.08 14.34 17.51
C ILE A 406 17.61 14.41 17.34
N GLN A 407 18.07 14.47 16.09
CA GLN A 407 19.50 14.54 15.76
C GLN A 407 20.16 15.80 16.32
N LYS A 408 19.55 16.97 16.12
CA LYS A 408 20.09 18.26 16.58
C LYS A 408 20.24 18.35 18.09
N ASN A 409 19.33 17.72 18.83
CA ASN A 409 19.31 17.77 20.30
C ASN A 409 19.98 16.53 20.93
N ASN A 410 20.64 15.65 20.14
CA ASN A 410 21.26 14.41 20.57
C ASN A 410 20.36 13.55 21.46
N ILE A 411 19.09 13.41 21.08
CA ILE A 411 18.08 12.62 21.77
C ILE A 411 18.24 11.14 21.33
N SER A 412 18.17 10.22 22.29
CA SER A 412 18.19 8.79 22.00
C SER A 412 16.95 8.35 21.20
N GLU A 413 17.16 7.62 20.12
CA GLU A 413 16.10 7.06 19.28
C GLU A 413 15.64 5.68 19.71
N GLU A 414 16.35 5.00 20.63
CA GLU A 414 16.28 3.56 20.87
C GLU A 414 14.87 3.06 21.22
N ASN A 415 14.15 3.80 22.04
CA ASN A 415 12.83 3.43 22.52
C ASN A 415 11.67 4.11 21.77
N LEU A 416 11.97 5.00 20.82
CA LEU A 416 10.94 5.70 20.05
C LEU A 416 10.24 4.75 19.07
N PRO A 417 8.90 4.76 19.03
CA PRO A 417 8.14 4.03 18.01
C PRO A 417 8.29 4.70 16.64
N SER A 418 7.97 3.94 15.58
CA SER A 418 7.76 4.55 14.26
C SER A 418 6.52 5.43 14.25
N VAL A 419 6.56 6.53 13.49
CA VAL A 419 5.40 7.42 13.31
C VAL A 419 4.77 7.26 11.93
N TYR A 420 3.45 7.22 11.88
CA TYR A 420 2.67 7.07 10.67
C TYR A 420 1.90 8.36 10.38
N VAL A 421 2.34 9.11 9.37
CA VAL A 421 1.87 10.47 9.13
C VAL A 421 0.99 10.55 7.88
N SER A 422 -0.20 11.08 8.03
CA SER A 422 -1.10 11.40 6.91
C SER A 422 -1.37 12.90 6.86
N GLY A 423 -1.20 13.53 5.70
CA GLY A 423 -1.47 14.96 5.51
C GLY A 423 -2.96 15.33 5.58
N CYS A 424 -3.85 14.38 5.82
CA CYS A 424 -5.28 14.58 6.05
C CYS A 424 -5.94 13.29 6.57
N GLN A 425 -7.24 13.34 6.91
CA GLN A 425 -8.02 12.21 7.43
C GLN A 425 -8.23 11.04 6.44
N ASN A 426 -7.72 11.11 5.20
CA ASN A 426 -7.81 10.00 4.23
C ASN A 426 -6.92 8.79 4.59
N SER A 427 -6.03 8.92 5.56
CA SER A 427 -5.18 7.85 6.09
C SER A 427 -4.32 7.15 5.01
N CYS A 428 -3.74 7.93 4.11
CA CYS A 428 -2.83 7.37 3.11
C CYS A 428 -1.53 6.87 3.76
N GLY A 429 -1.03 7.55 4.82
CA GLY A 429 0.08 7.12 5.67
C GLY A 429 -0.35 6.17 6.81
N ARG A 430 -1.56 5.60 6.80
CA ARG A 430 -2.05 4.59 7.72
C ARG A 430 -2.02 4.98 9.21
N HIS A 431 -2.09 6.27 9.55
CA HIS A 431 -1.95 6.82 10.90
C HIS A 431 -2.79 6.13 11.98
N GLN A 432 -3.90 5.47 11.61
CA GLN A 432 -4.82 4.82 12.55
C GLN A 432 -4.34 3.46 13.04
N VAL A 433 -3.27 2.92 12.47
CA VAL A 433 -2.76 1.57 12.80
C VAL A 433 -1.26 1.56 13.08
N GLY A 434 -0.62 2.71 13.19
CA GLY A 434 0.74 2.84 13.70
C GLY A 434 0.75 2.88 15.22
N ASP A 435 1.87 2.55 15.84
CA ASP A 435 2.08 2.72 17.29
C ASP A 435 1.79 4.17 17.68
N MET A 436 2.27 5.11 16.86
CA MET A 436 1.95 6.51 16.91
C MET A 436 1.55 7.02 15.51
N GLY A 437 0.43 7.72 15.42
CA GLY A 437 -0.12 8.22 14.17
C GLY A 437 -0.43 9.71 14.21
N PHE A 438 -0.24 10.39 13.07
CA PHE A 438 -0.54 11.82 12.91
C PHE A 438 -1.43 12.05 11.70
N ALA A 439 -2.53 12.80 11.87
CA ALA A 439 -3.44 13.14 10.79
C ALA A 439 -3.61 14.66 10.68
N GLY A 440 -3.18 15.21 9.55
CA GLY A 440 -3.18 16.66 9.29
C GLY A 440 -4.57 17.27 9.26
N GLY A 441 -4.65 18.48 9.80
CA GLY A 441 -5.85 19.31 9.86
C GLY A 441 -5.51 20.79 10.04
N LYS A 442 -6.52 21.65 10.03
CA LYS A 442 -6.40 23.09 10.32
C LYS A 442 -7.21 23.43 11.56
N LYS A 443 -6.68 24.29 12.42
CA LYS A 443 -7.36 24.76 13.64
C LYS A 443 -7.21 26.28 13.75
N ARG A 444 -8.29 26.94 14.12
CA ARG A 444 -8.25 28.36 14.47
C ARG A 444 -7.67 28.50 15.87
N VAL A 445 -6.61 29.30 16.01
CA VAL A 445 -5.99 29.68 17.30
C VAL A 445 -5.95 31.22 17.33
N GLY A 446 -6.82 31.82 18.14
CA GLY A 446 -7.07 33.25 18.06
C GLY A 446 -7.60 33.66 16.68
N ASP A 447 -6.94 34.64 16.04
CA ASP A 447 -7.30 35.13 14.71
C ASP A 447 -6.61 34.42 13.55
N LYS A 448 -5.73 33.42 13.85
CA LYS A 448 -4.96 32.70 12.84
C LYS A 448 -5.48 31.28 12.63
N ILE A 449 -5.30 30.78 11.40
CA ILE A 449 -5.49 29.37 11.07
C ILE A 449 -4.11 28.72 11.10
N GLU A 450 -3.95 27.78 12.03
CA GLU A 450 -2.67 27.10 12.27
C GLU A 450 -2.69 25.67 11.72
N ASP A 451 -1.50 25.20 11.35
CA ASP A 451 -1.24 23.84 10.91
C ASP A 451 -1.19 22.91 12.12
N VAL A 452 -2.05 21.90 12.14
CA VAL A 452 -2.17 20.98 13.26
C VAL A 452 -2.21 19.54 12.80
N PHE A 453 -1.89 18.65 13.73
CA PHE A 453 -2.11 17.21 13.55
C PHE A 453 -2.89 16.65 14.73
N ASP A 454 -3.86 15.82 14.42
CA ASP A 454 -4.48 14.91 15.39
C ASP A 454 -3.50 13.77 15.68
N ILE A 455 -3.28 13.48 16.97
CA ILE A 455 -2.36 12.47 17.47
C ILE A 455 -3.14 11.22 17.84
N TYR A 456 -2.69 10.07 17.35
CA TYR A 456 -3.24 8.75 17.65
C TYR A 456 -2.16 7.86 18.25
N ILE A 457 -2.51 7.01 19.21
CA ILE A 457 -1.61 6.05 19.86
C ILE A 457 -2.24 4.66 19.96
N GLY A 458 -1.37 3.64 20.04
CA GLY A 458 -1.75 2.25 20.30
C GLY A 458 -2.47 1.55 19.15
N GLY A 459 -2.24 2.02 17.90
CA GLY A 459 -2.71 1.30 16.72
C GLY A 459 -1.91 0.00 16.51
N MET A 460 -2.56 -1.05 16.05
CA MET A 460 -1.93 -2.35 15.81
C MET A 460 -2.69 -3.14 14.75
N VAL A 461 -1.97 -3.92 13.98
CA VAL A 461 -2.55 -4.86 13.00
C VAL A 461 -1.95 -6.23 13.20
N SER A 462 -2.75 -7.18 13.59
CA SER A 462 -2.45 -8.61 13.60
C SER A 462 -3.75 -9.41 13.52
N ARG A 463 -3.69 -10.70 13.25
CA ARG A 463 -4.88 -11.55 13.32
C ARG A 463 -5.50 -11.58 14.72
N GLU A 464 -4.67 -11.71 15.73
CA GLU A 464 -5.15 -11.85 17.11
C GLU A 464 -5.73 -10.57 17.67
N LYS A 465 -5.11 -9.43 17.31
CA LYS A 465 -5.50 -8.14 17.87
C LYS A 465 -5.26 -7.01 16.87
N THR A 466 -6.31 -6.60 16.17
CA THR A 466 -6.29 -5.37 15.38
C THR A 466 -6.97 -4.26 16.17
N ILE A 467 -6.25 -3.15 16.36
CA ILE A 467 -6.72 -1.98 17.12
C ILE A 467 -6.51 -0.73 16.28
N LEU A 468 -7.53 0.11 16.19
CA LEU A 468 -7.37 1.47 15.69
C LEU A 468 -6.88 2.36 16.82
N GLY A 469 -5.83 3.12 16.58
CA GLY A 469 -5.24 4.03 17.56
C GLY A 469 -6.28 4.99 18.15
N THR A 470 -6.15 5.26 19.43
CA THR A 470 -6.98 6.21 20.15
C THR A 470 -6.47 7.63 19.93
N LYS A 471 -7.36 8.56 19.58
CA LYS A 471 -7.02 9.97 19.46
C LYS A 471 -6.72 10.56 20.83
N LEU A 472 -5.49 11.04 21.05
CA LEU A 472 -5.07 11.74 22.28
C LEU A 472 -5.50 13.20 22.29
N GLY A 473 -5.36 13.87 21.15
CA GLY A 473 -5.59 15.31 21.04
C GLY A 473 -5.19 15.85 19.68
N THR A 474 -5.05 17.18 19.63
CA THR A 474 -4.59 17.91 18.44
C THR A 474 -3.48 18.85 18.86
N MET A 475 -2.37 18.87 18.15
CA MET A 475 -1.18 19.66 18.44
C MET A 475 -0.76 20.47 17.23
N LEU A 476 -0.14 21.63 17.44
CA LEU A 476 0.47 22.42 16.38
C LEU A 476 1.62 21.64 15.72
N MET A 477 1.73 21.69 14.41
CA MET A 477 2.80 21.02 13.68
C MET A 477 4.19 21.38 14.21
N SER A 478 4.39 22.63 14.58
CA SER A 478 5.66 23.15 15.11
C SER A 478 6.07 22.59 16.48
N GLN A 479 5.11 22.10 17.28
CA GLN A 479 5.34 21.55 18.62
C GLN A 479 5.61 20.04 18.62
N ILE A 480 5.25 19.34 17.54
CA ILE A 480 5.35 17.86 17.49
C ILE A 480 6.80 17.36 17.61
N PRO A 481 7.82 17.97 16.98
CA PRO A 481 9.19 17.51 17.15
C PRO A 481 9.67 17.55 18.61
N GLU A 482 9.35 18.61 19.34
CA GLU A 482 9.68 18.74 20.77
C GLU A 482 8.94 17.71 21.61
N PHE A 483 7.64 17.51 21.37
CA PHE A 483 6.84 16.48 22.03
C PHE A 483 7.42 15.07 21.85
N ILE A 484 7.92 14.73 20.65
CA ILE A 484 8.58 13.43 20.40
C ILE A 484 9.90 13.34 21.16
N GLY A 485 10.64 14.45 21.27
CA GLY A 485 11.87 14.52 22.08
C GLY A 485 11.61 14.30 23.58
N GLU A 486 10.57 14.93 24.12
CA GLU A 486 10.14 14.71 25.52
C GLU A 486 9.72 13.27 25.75
N LEU A 487 8.95 12.68 24.82
CA LEU A 487 8.53 11.27 24.88
C LEU A 487 9.74 10.33 24.92
N ALA A 488 10.80 10.59 24.15
CA ALA A 488 12.01 9.78 24.18
C ALA A 488 12.64 9.74 25.58
N ILE A 489 12.74 10.90 26.22
CA ILE A 489 13.30 11.05 27.58
C ILE A 489 12.43 10.30 28.62
N GLU A 490 11.12 10.35 28.47
CA GLU A 490 10.19 9.63 29.37
C GLU A 490 10.29 8.11 29.20
N LEU A 491 10.39 7.63 27.95
CA LEU A 491 10.55 6.21 27.64
C LEU A 491 11.90 5.66 28.17
N GLU A 492 12.97 6.42 28.10
CA GLU A 492 14.25 6.03 28.71
C GLU A 492 14.12 5.84 30.22
N LYS A 493 13.49 6.78 30.92
CA LYS A 493 13.28 6.70 32.37
C LYS A 493 12.39 5.51 32.77
N SER A 494 11.44 5.14 31.94
CA SER A 494 10.51 4.02 32.21
C SER A 494 11.13 2.66 32.02
N ASN A 495 12.23 2.55 31.28
CA ASN A 495 12.98 1.32 31.00
C ASN A 495 14.22 1.13 31.92
N MET A 496 14.54 2.13 32.76
CA MET A 496 15.53 2.04 33.85
C MET A 496 14.87 1.54 35.14
#